data_d66513f25ac25ad6a2e27fb3353bfed7
#
_entry.id   d66513f25ac25ad6a2e27fb3353bfed7
#
_cell.length_a   1.000
_cell.length_b   1.000
_cell.length_c   1.000
_cell.angle_alpha   90.00
_cell.angle_beta   90.00
_cell.angle_gamma   90.00
#
_symmetry.space_group_name_H-M   'P 1'
#
loop_
_entity.id
_entity.type
_entity.pdbx_description
1 polymer ?
#
loop_
_entity_poly.entity_id
_entity_poly.type
_entity_poly.pdbx_seq_one_letter_code
_entity_poly.pdbx_strand_id
1 'polypeptide(L)'
;MKAARLHAYHDALRLDDVPEPRIEGPLDVIVRIGAAGLCRTDLHIQEGQWAEKSGVALPYTPGHENAGWVHEVGSAVSNVQVGDTVIVHPFISCGLCGPCRQGNDMHCLNGSFPGIDRDGGFADLLKTSARSVVKLDTGLAPKDIAALADAGLTAIHAVKKAIPVLGPGTRVVVIGAGGLGHIGIQCLRALTPAEIIVVDPSERALALAAELGADHMVTADGSQREIVADLTDGHGAEAIIDFVGERGAIEDGIAMIRNAGFYYVIGYGENIDIPTIDVISREISFIGNLVGTYNDLHELMTLTAQGKVTLHTTTYPLEAINDAMADLNGGRLQGRGILIPATA
;
A
#
# COMPACT_ATOMS: atom_id res chain seq x y z
N MET A 1 -1.84 5.69 27.00
CA MET A 1 -1.21 6.09 25.74
C MET A 1 -2.12 7.01 24.93
N LYS A 2 -1.58 7.84 24.05
CA LYS A 2 -2.38 8.62 23.10
C LYS A 2 -2.76 7.78 21.89
N ALA A 3 -3.99 7.99 21.37
CA ALA A 3 -4.47 7.38 20.15
C ALA A 3 -5.46 8.30 19.43
N ALA A 4 -5.34 8.41 18.12
CA ALA A 4 -6.30 9.12 17.29
C ALA A 4 -7.45 8.16 16.93
N ARG A 5 -8.67 8.46 17.40
CA ARG A 5 -9.82 7.57 17.32
C ARG A 5 -10.96 8.12 16.49
N LEU A 6 -11.58 7.26 15.73
CA LEU A 6 -12.83 7.52 15.01
C LEU A 6 -14.00 7.18 15.94
N HIS A 7 -14.79 8.17 16.35
CA HIS A 7 -15.95 8.02 17.24
C HIS A 7 -17.26 7.82 16.47
N ALA A 8 -17.38 8.45 15.32
CA ALA A 8 -18.49 8.26 14.39
C ALA A 8 -17.98 8.44 12.96
N TYR A 9 -18.61 7.75 12.01
CA TYR A 9 -18.29 7.94 10.60
C TYR A 9 -18.61 9.38 10.18
N HIS A 10 -17.82 9.92 9.25
CA HIS A 10 -17.84 11.31 8.76
C HIS A 10 -17.33 12.36 9.78
N ASP A 11 -17.02 11.96 11.01
CA ASP A 11 -16.42 12.88 12.00
C ASP A 11 -14.89 12.94 11.84
N ALA A 12 -14.30 14.04 12.31
CA ALA A 12 -12.86 14.14 12.49
C ALA A 12 -12.38 13.16 13.59
N LEU A 13 -11.17 12.63 13.44
CA LEU A 13 -10.55 11.80 14.46
C LEU A 13 -10.25 12.64 15.71
N ARG A 14 -10.41 12.03 16.89
CA ARG A 14 -10.13 12.68 18.18
C ARG A 14 -8.93 12.02 18.84
N LEU A 15 -8.08 12.82 19.45
CA LEU A 15 -6.95 12.32 20.21
C LEU A 15 -7.40 11.99 21.64
N ASP A 16 -7.48 10.71 21.95
CA ASP A 16 -7.93 10.18 23.23
C ASP A 16 -6.76 9.65 24.07
N ASP A 17 -6.94 9.65 25.38
CA ASP A 17 -6.13 8.84 26.29
C ASP A 17 -6.79 7.46 26.47
N VAL A 18 -6.11 6.42 26.01
CA VAL A 18 -6.61 5.04 26.06
C VAL A 18 -5.66 4.14 26.88
N PRO A 19 -6.15 3.03 27.43
CA PRO A 19 -5.28 2.04 28.07
C PRO A 19 -4.20 1.54 27.10
N GLU A 20 -3.01 1.26 27.62
CA GLU A 20 -1.97 0.61 26.84
C GLU A 20 -2.33 -0.84 26.53
N PRO A 21 -1.99 -1.35 25.33
CA PRO A 21 -2.16 -2.75 25.02
C PRO A 21 -1.29 -3.62 25.94
N ARG A 22 -1.70 -4.89 26.16
CA ARG A 22 -0.97 -5.85 26.99
C ARG A 22 -0.69 -7.12 26.21
N ILE A 23 0.38 -7.83 26.59
CA ILE A 23 0.66 -9.17 26.13
C ILE A 23 -0.39 -10.12 26.75
N GLU A 24 -1.16 -10.78 25.91
CA GLU A 24 -2.20 -11.75 26.30
C GLU A 24 -1.85 -13.14 25.77
N GLY A 25 -1.16 -13.21 24.64
CA GLY A 25 -0.74 -14.44 24.00
C GLY A 25 0.77 -14.62 23.95
N PRO A 26 1.27 -15.85 23.83
CA PRO A 26 2.71 -16.12 23.83
C PRO A 26 3.44 -15.57 22.60
N LEU A 27 2.75 -15.27 21.51
CA LEU A 27 3.31 -14.72 20.26
C LEU A 27 2.96 -13.23 20.06
N ASP A 28 2.35 -12.57 21.05
CA ASP A 28 2.06 -11.14 20.94
C ASP A 28 3.35 -10.32 20.94
N VAL A 29 3.33 -9.25 20.18
CA VAL A 29 4.37 -8.21 20.16
C VAL A 29 3.69 -6.86 20.30
N ILE A 30 4.17 -6.03 21.20
CA ILE A 30 3.78 -4.62 21.29
C ILE A 30 4.89 -3.81 20.65
N VAL A 31 4.53 -2.99 19.68
CA VAL A 31 5.43 -2.08 18.96
C VAL A 31 5.15 -0.66 19.43
N ARG A 32 6.17 0.05 19.90
CA ARG A 32 6.15 1.49 20.05
C ARG A 32 6.25 2.10 18.66
N ILE A 33 5.20 2.81 18.26
CA ILE A 33 5.11 3.39 16.92
C ILE A 33 6.10 4.54 16.79
N GLY A 34 7.02 4.39 15.86
CA GLY A 34 7.93 5.46 15.46
C GLY A 34 7.37 6.30 14.32
N ALA A 35 6.53 5.68 13.48
CA ALA A 35 5.83 6.34 12.39
C ALA A 35 4.66 5.47 11.90
N ALA A 36 3.59 6.13 11.45
CA ALA A 36 2.45 5.51 10.80
C ALA A 36 2.12 6.23 9.49
N GLY A 37 1.99 5.46 8.40
CA GLY A 37 1.61 5.99 7.10
C GLY A 37 0.12 6.30 7.01
N LEU A 38 -0.23 7.32 6.23
CA LEU A 38 -1.60 7.72 5.95
C LEU A 38 -2.00 7.26 4.55
N CYS A 39 -3.05 6.46 4.45
CA CYS A 39 -3.56 5.87 3.23
C CYS A 39 -4.92 6.48 2.83
N ARG A 40 -5.25 6.45 1.53
CA ARG A 40 -6.60 6.82 1.07
C ARG A 40 -7.69 5.93 1.70
N THR A 41 -7.36 4.69 2.04
CA THR A 41 -8.27 3.80 2.79
C THR A 41 -8.68 4.37 4.14
N ASP A 42 -7.84 5.16 4.82
CA ASP A 42 -8.21 5.82 6.08
C ASP A 42 -9.30 6.88 5.87
N LEU A 43 -9.32 7.56 4.71
CA LEU A 43 -10.43 8.44 4.31
C LEU A 43 -11.70 7.63 4.07
N HIS A 44 -11.62 6.53 3.32
CA HIS A 44 -12.77 5.65 3.07
C HIS A 44 -13.34 5.02 4.36
N ILE A 45 -12.47 4.75 5.34
CA ILE A 45 -12.90 4.31 6.68
C ILE A 45 -13.65 5.43 7.39
N GLN A 46 -13.10 6.65 7.40
CA GLN A 46 -13.75 7.81 8.00
C GLN A 46 -15.12 8.08 7.36
N GLU A 47 -15.24 7.90 6.04
CA GLU A 47 -16.49 8.02 5.26
C GLU A 47 -17.45 6.85 5.47
N GLY A 48 -17.09 5.82 6.24
CA GLY A 48 -17.95 4.67 6.54
C GLY A 48 -18.04 3.61 5.43
N GLN A 49 -17.25 3.71 4.36
CA GLN A 49 -17.28 2.74 3.24
C GLN A 49 -16.88 1.31 3.67
N TRP A 50 -16.12 1.20 4.78
CA TRP A 50 -15.67 -0.07 5.34
C TRP A 50 -16.53 -0.57 6.50
N ALA A 51 -17.58 0.16 6.92
CA ALA A 51 -18.37 -0.15 8.11
C ALA A 51 -18.88 -1.58 8.15
N GLU A 52 -19.52 -2.05 7.08
CA GLU A 52 -20.06 -3.41 6.98
C GLU A 52 -18.96 -4.46 6.83
N LYS A 53 -17.92 -4.17 6.04
CA LYS A 53 -16.84 -5.13 5.73
C LYS A 53 -15.93 -5.39 6.91
N SER A 54 -15.60 -4.34 7.67
CA SER A 54 -14.71 -4.45 8.84
C SER A 54 -15.43 -5.02 10.07
N GLY A 55 -16.72 -4.69 10.24
CA GLY A 55 -17.49 -5.05 11.42
C GLY A 55 -16.94 -4.44 12.72
N VAL A 56 -16.03 -3.45 12.63
CA VAL A 56 -15.38 -2.84 13.79
C VAL A 56 -16.38 -1.98 14.57
N ALA A 57 -16.33 -2.08 15.90
CA ALA A 57 -17.14 -1.25 16.80
C ALA A 57 -16.46 0.11 17.03
N LEU A 58 -17.22 1.19 16.86
CA LEU A 58 -16.75 2.53 17.21
C LEU A 58 -16.89 2.78 18.73
N PRO A 59 -15.98 3.58 19.36
CA PRO A 59 -14.81 4.19 18.73
C PRO A 59 -13.63 3.22 18.60
N TYR A 60 -12.84 3.34 17.52
CA TYR A 60 -11.59 2.59 17.35
C TYR A 60 -10.49 3.44 16.74
N THR A 61 -9.25 2.95 16.76
CA THR A 61 -8.04 3.62 16.25
C THR A 61 -7.70 3.08 14.86
N PRO A 62 -7.77 3.88 13.77
CA PRO A 62 -7.28 3.50 12.45
C PRO A 62 -5.74 3.43 12.37
N GLY A 63 -5.20 3.27 11.15
CA GLY A 63 -3.77 3.27 10.86
C GLY A 63 -3.19 1.86 10.68
N HIS A 64 -2.97 1.48 9.42
CA HIS A 64 -2.55 0.13 9.04
C HIS A 64 -1.13 0.08 8.44
N GLU A 65 -0.42 1.21 8.33
CA GLU A 65 0.95 1.32 7.81
C GLU A 65 1.92 1.68 8.94
N ASN A 66 2.59 0.70 9.55
CA ASN A 66 3.26 0.93 10.82
C ASN A 66 4.72 0.48 10.82
N ALA A 67 5.60 1.32 11.39
CA ALA A 67 6.97 0.97 11.73
C ALA A 67 7.36 1.59 13.09
N GLY A 68 8.27 0.95 13.80
CA GLY A 68 8.66 1.42 15.12
C GLY A 68 9.67 0.50 15.78
N TRP A 69 9.61 0.42 17.10
CA TRP A 69 10.51 -0.38 17.91
C TRP A 69 9.72 -1.36 18.78
N VAL A 70 10.23 -2.58 18.88
CA VAL A 70 9.65 -3.59 19.77
C VAL A 70 9.69 -3.07 21.21
N HIS A 71 8.51 -2.93 21.84
CA HIS A 71 8.34 -2.45 23.19
C HIS A 71 8.23 -3.60 24.20
N GLU A 72 7.42 -4.61 23.89
CA GLU A 72 7.22 -5.79 24.73
C GLU A 72 6.97 -7.02 23.85
N VAL A 73 7.34 -8.21 24.35
CA VAL A 73 7.19 -9.48 23.62
C VAL A 73 6.60 -10.57 24.49
N GLY A 74 5.78 -11.42 23.91
CA GLY A 74 5.26 -12.64 24.55
C GLY A 74 6.32 -13.72 24.73
N SER A 75 6.03 -14.69 25.59
CA SER A 75 7.00 -15.69 26.07
C SER A 75 7.54 -16.66 25.00
N ALA A 76 6.87 -16.78 23.84
CA ALA A 76 7.29 -17.66 22.75
C ALA A 76 7.83 -16.88 21.52
N VAL A 77 7.97 -15.56 21.62
CA VAL A 77 8.57 -14.74 20.57
C VAL A 77 10.07 -14.99 20.53
N SER A 78 10.60 -15.33 19.37
CA SER A 78 12.02 -15.67 19.17
C SER A 78 12.67 -14.95 17.99
N ASN A 79 11.89 -14.29 17.12
CA ASN A 79 12.38 -13.62 15.92
C ASN A 79 12.73 -12.14 16.13
N VAL A 80 12.29 -11.55 17.24
CA VAL A 80 12.57 -10.15 17.63
C VAL A 80 12.76 -10.06 19.14
N GLN A 81 13.41 -8.99 19.58
CA GLN A 81 13.58 -8.65 21.00
C GLN A 81 13.28 -7.17 21.25
N VAL A 82 13.06 -6.80 22.50
CA VAL A 82 12.82 -5.41 22.90
C VAL A 82 13.93 -4.49 22.41
N GLY A 83 13.56 -3.38 21.78
CA GLY A 83 14.46 -2.40 21.18
C GLY A 83 14.77 -2.63 19.70
N ASP A 84 14.44 -3.80 19.13
CA ASP A 84 14.61 -4.02 17.69
C ASP A 84 13.74 -3.05 16.87
N THR A 85 14.31 -2.49 15.81
CA THR A 85 13.53 -1.72 14.80
C THR A 85 12.78 -2.69 13.90
N VAL A 86 11.48 -2.44 13.70
CA VAL A 86 10.61 -3.30 12.90
C VAL A 86 9.69 -2.49 11.99
N ILE A 87 9.35 -3.09 10.85
CA ILE A 87 8.17 -2.74 10.07
C ILE A 87 7.10 -3.81 10.29
N VAL A 88 5.84 -3.41 10.35
CA VAL A 88 4.73 -4.30 10.70
C VAL A 88 3.95 -4.67 9.46
N HIS A 89 3.96 -5.97 9.10
CA HIS A 89 3.03 -6.51 8.10
C HIS A 89 1.59 -6.29 8.59
N PRO A 90 0.69 -5.74 7.77
CA PRO A 90 -0.59 -5.23 8.26
C PRO A 90 -1.57 -6.33 8.70
N PHE A 91 -1.37 -7.60 8.26
CA PHE A 91 -2.20 -8.71 8.69
C PHE A 91 -1.60 -9.47 9.87
N ILE A 92 -2.42 -9.75 10.88
CA ILE A 92 -2.12 -10.76 11.90
C ILE A 92 -2.66 -12.09 11.38
N SER A 93 -1.77 -13.02 11.03
CA SER A 93 -2.13 -14.31 10.42
C SER A 93 -1.95 -15.47 11.39
N CYS A 94 -2.80 -16.52 11.28
CA CYS A 94 -2.75 -17.67 12.19
C CYS A 94 -1.57 -18.64 11.90
N GLY A 95 -0.99 -18.61 10.70
CA GLY A 95 0.11 -19.50 10.28
C GLY A 95 -0.26 -20.96 10.04
N LEU A 96 -1.49 -21.38 10.32
CA LEU A 96 -1.91 -22.78 10.34
C LEU A 96 -2.88 -23.16 9.21
N CYS A 97 -3.68 -22.23 8.74
CA CYS A 97 -4.64 -22.47 7.66
C CYS A 97 -3.94 -22.66 6.28
N GLY A 98 -4.70 -23.14 5.30
CA GLY A 98 -4.18 -23.42 3.96
C GLY A 98 -3.49 -22.21 3.32
N PRO A 99 -4.13 -21.04 3.23
CA PRO A 99 -3.49 -19.82 2.71
C PRO A 99 -2.18 -19.46 3.41
N CYS A 100 -2.15 -19.44 4.75
CA CYS A 100 -0.92 -19.15 5.50
C CYS A 100 0.21 -20.12 5.19
N ARG A 101 -0.09 -21.43 5.05
CA ARG A 101 0.91 -22.45 4.71
C ARG A 101 1.43 -22.34 3.28
N GLN A 102 0.69 -21.66 2.41
CA GLN A 102 1.09 -21.31 1.03
C GLN A 102 1.85 -19.98 0.96
N GLY A 103 1.98 -19.25 2.08
CA GLY A 103 2.60 -17.93 2.12
C GLY A 103 1.65 -16.79 1.72
N ASN A 104 0.35 -17.06 1.61
CA ASN A 104 -0.69 -16.05 1.26
C ASN A 104 -1.34 -15.50 2.54
N ASP A 105 -0.57 -14.78 3.34
CA ASP A 105 -0.98 -14.30 4.68
C ASP A 105 -2.24 -13.42 4.63
N MET A 106 -2.40 -12.60 3.59
CA MET A 106 -3.55 -11.72 3.38
C MET A 106 -4.88 -12.49 3.23
N HIS A 107 -4.83 -13.78 2.92
CA HIS A 107 -6.00 -14.66 2.80
C HIS A 107 -6.18 -15.58 4.01
N CYS A 108 -5.59 -15.24 5.15
CA CYS A 108 -5.73 -16.02 6.37
C CYS A 108 -7.20 -16.17 6.79
N LEU A 109 -7.66 -17.41 7.02
CA LEU A 109 -9.06 -17.69 7.40
C LEU A 109 -9.41 -17.24 8.83
N ASN A 110 -8.40 -17.00 9.67
CA ASN A 110 -8.55 -16.55 11.07
C ASN A 110 -7.67 -15.32 11.31
N GLY A 111 -7.49 -14.50 10.29
CA GLY A 111 -6.67 -13.30 10.36
C GLY A 111 -7.42 -12.10 10.90
N SER A 112 -6.68 -11.04 11.15
CA SER A 112 -7.22 -9.70 11.41
C SER A 112 -6.29 -8.64 10.84
N PHE A 113 -6.84 -7.44 10.66
CA PHE A 113 -6.16 -6.34 10.01
C PHE A 113 -6.20 -5.09 10.93
N PRO A 114 -5.21 -4.92 11.82
CA PRO A 114 -5.11 -3.74 12.68
C PRO A 114 -5.20 -2.43 11.88
N GLY A 115 -6.04 -1.52 12.35
CA GLY A 115 -6.35 -0.27 11.66
C GLY A 115 -7.55 -0.35 10.71
N ILE A 116 -8.05 -1.57 10.43
CA ILE A 116 -9.25 -1.81 9.61
C ILE A 116 -10.37 -2.47 10.42
N ASP A 117 -10.09 -3.62 11.06
CA ASP A 117 -11.07 -4.42 11.81
C ASP A 117 -10.87 -4.41 13.33
N ARG A 118 -9.79 -3.76 13.78
CA ARG A 118 -9.43 -3.53 15.19
C ARG A 118 -8.51 -2.34 15.31
N ASP A 119 -8.17 -1.93 16.54
CA ASP A 119 -7.26 -0.83 16.80
C ASP A 119 -5.93 -0.99 16.06
N GLY A 120 -5.51 0.08 15.39
CA GLY A 120 -4.31 0.21 14.56
C GLY A 120 -3.26 1.13 15.16
N GLY A 121 -2.40 1.66 14.31
CA GLY A 121 -1.18 2.37 14.71
C GLY A 121 -1.24 3.90 14.71
N PHE A 122 -2.39 4.53 14.56
CA PHE A 122 -2.50 5.97 14.84
C PHE A 122 -2.51 6.21 16.36
N ALA A 123 -1.49 5.69 17.04
CA ALA A 123 -1.33 5.67 18.49
C ALA A 123 0.16 5.58 18.88
N ASP A 124 0.45 5.69 20.19
CA ASP A 124 1.81 5.48 20.71
C ASP A 124 2.26 4.02 20.61
N LEU A 125 1.34 3.06 20.85
CA LEU A 125 1.63 1.62 20.88
C LEU A 125 0.62 0.84 20.02
N LEU A 126 1.12 -0.19 19.34
CA LEU A 126 0.33 -1.15 18.57
C LEU A 126 0.60 -2.58 19.04
N LYS A 127 -0.45 -3.35 19.34
CA LYS A 127 -0.35 -4.80 19.56
C LYS A 127 -0.49 -5.55 18.25
N THR A 128 0.49 -6.39 17.95
CA THR A 128 0.52 -7.25 16.77
C THR A 128 1.05 -8.65 17.13
N SER A 129 1.47 -9.43 16.15
CA SER A 129 2.01 -10.78 16.34
C SER A 129 3.47 -10.87 15.92
N ALA A 130 4.22 -11.76 16.52
CA ALA A 130 5.57 -12.13 16.06
C ALA A 130 5.61 -12.52 14.57
N ARG A 131 4.50 -13.03 14.03
CA ARG A 131 4.36 -13.37 12.60
C ARG A 131 4.24 -12.16 11.69
N SER A 132 3.89 -11.01 12.24
CA SER A 132 3.63 -9.78 11.47
C SER A 132 4.79 -8.79 11.52
N VAL A 133 5.84 -9.02 12.29
CA VAL A 133 6.97 -8.11 12.40
C VAL A 133 8.15 -8.57 11.54
N VAL A 134 8.67 -7.66 10.74
CA VAL A 134 9.92 -7.82 10.00
C VAL A 134 10.99 -7.00 10.70
N LYS A 135 12.00 -7.68 11.27
CA LYS A 135 13.15 -7.02 11.88
C LYS A 135 14.01 -6.36 10.83
N LEU A 136 14.47 -5.16 11.13
CA LEU A 136 15.33 -4.36 10.26
C LEU A 136 16.74 -4.25 10.85
N ASP A 137 17.72 -4.76 10.12
CA ASP A 137 19.13 -4.76 10.56
C ASP A 137 19.92 -3.53 10.09
N THR A 138 19.28 -2.58 9.39
CA THR A 138 19.98 -1.63 8.53
C THR A 138 19.99 -0.18 8.99
N GLY A 139 19.49 0.14 10.18
CA GLY A 139 19.42 1.53 10.64
C GLY A 139 18.39 2.39 9.88
N LEU A 140 17.46 1.78 9.16
CA LEU A 140 16.33 2.48 8.55
C LEU A 140 15.45 3.11 9.62
N ALA A 141 15.16 4.41 9.49
CA ALA A 141 14.31 5.08 10.45
C ALA A 141 12.82 4.77 10.16
N PRO A 142 11.98 4.54 11.19
CA PRO A 142 10.56 4.24 10.99
C PRO A 142 9.83 5.22 10.07
N LYS A 143 10.12 6.52 10.15
CA LYS A 143 9.51 7.57 9.30
C LYS A 143 9.79 7.40 7.80
N ASP A 144 10.90 6.74 7.45
CA ASP A 144 11.33 6.56 6.07
C ASP A 144 10.78 5.27 5.45
N ILE A 145 10.07 4.44 6.25
CA ILE A 145 9.60 3.13 5.80
C ILE A 145 8.16 2.80 6.18
N ALA A 146 7.53 3.52 7.11
CA ALA A 146 6.22 3.13 7.64
C ALA A 146 5.17 2.87 6.55
N ALA A 147 5.07 3.73 5.54
CA ALA A 147 4.12 3.53 4.44
C ALA A 147 4.49 2.37 3.50
N LEU A 148 5.68 1.81 3.61
CA LEU A 148 6.02 0.58 2.88
C LEU A 148 5.29 -0.65 3.45
N ALA A 149 4.74 -0.55 4.68
CA ALA A 149 4.00 -1.63 5.32
C ALA A 149 2.71 -2.01 4.58
N ASP A 150 2.07 -1.06 3.87
CA ASP A 150 0.91 -1.34 3.02
C ASP A 150 1.08 -0.79 1.61
N ALA A 151 1.28 0.52 1.42
CA ALA A 151 1.40 1.08 0.07
C ALA A 151 2.57 0.47 -0.70
N GLY A 152 3.73 0.30 -0.08
CA GLY A 152 4.87 -0.35 -0.70
C GLY A 152 4.64 -1.84 -0.91
N LEU A 153 4.11 -2.53 0.09
CA LEU A 153 3.76 -3.94 0.03
C LEU A 153 2.76 -4.23 -1.10
N THR A 154 1.72 -3.42 -1.21
CA THR A 154 0.71 -3.52 -2.27
C THR A 154 1.33 -3.30 -3.65
N ALA A 155 2.22 -2.32 -3.78
CA ALA A 155 2.89 -2.02 -5.04
C ALA A 155 3.82 -3.15 -5.49
N ILE A 156 4.70 -3.65 -4.61
CA ILE A 156 5.62 -4.75 -4.97
C ILE A 156 4.85 -6.04 -5.26
N HIS A 157 3.78 -6.34 -4.53
CA HIS A 157 2.95 -7.53 -4.77
C HIS A 157 2.34 -7.52 -6.18
N ALA A 158 1.79 -6.38 -6.61
CA ALA A 158 1.27 -6.21 -7.97
C ALA A 158 2.37 -6.34 -9.03
N VAL A 159 3.52 -5.69 -8.82
CA VAL A 159 4.67 -5.79 -9.72
C VAL A 159 5.16 -7.24 -9.83
N LYS A 160 5.28 -7.97 -8.72
CA LYS A 160 5.72 -9.38 -8.73
C LYS A 160 4.78 -10.29 -9.52
N LYS A 161 3.46 -10.04 -9.45
CA LYS A 161 2.50 -10.74 -10.30
C LYS A 161 2.68 -10.44 -11.79
N ALA A 162 3.16 -9.23 -12.13
CA ALA A 162 3.38 -8.82 -13.50
C ALA A 162 4.73 -9.28 -14.08
N ILE A 163 5.75 -9.63 -13.26
CA ILE A 163 7.07 -10.07 -13.73
C ILE A 163 7.01 -11.13 -14.84
N PRO A 164 6.15 -12.18 -14.77
CA PRO A 164 6.14 -13.23 -15.80
C PRO A 164 5.85 -12.73 -17.23
N VAL A 165 5.25 -11.54 -17.38
CA VAL A 165 4.89 -10.96 -18.68
C VAL A 165 5.72 -9.72 -19.04
N LEU A 166 6.64 -9.31 -18.16
CA LEU A 166 7.47 -8.12 -18.32
C LEU A 166 8.93 -8.48 -18.59
N GLY A 167 9.21 -8.85 -19.85
CA GLY A 167 10.55 -9.14 -20.37
C GLY A 167 11.18 -7.97 -21.13
N PRO A 168 12.38 -8.17 -21.70
CA PRO A 168 12.99 -7.17 -22.58
C PRO A 168 12.10 -6.85 -23.80
N GLY A 169 11.88 -5.58 -24.09
CA GLY A 169 11.05 -5.10 -25.18
C GLY A 169 9.55 -5.10 -24.90
N THR A 170 9.12 -5.46 -23.68
CA THR A 170 7.71 -5.29 -23.24
C THR A 170 7.48 -3.93 -22.63
N ARG A 171 6.24 -3.47 -22.64
CA ARG A 171 5.82 -2.19 -22.07
C ARG A 171 4.78 -2.39 -20.97
N VAL A 172 4.90 -1.63 -19.90
CA VAL A 172 3.94 -1.58 -18.81
C VAL A 172 3.42 -0.17 -18.63
N VAL A 173 2.10 -0.01 -18.59
CA VAL A 173 1.47 1.25 -18.22
C VAL A 173 1.14 1.25 -16.73
N VAL A 174 1.63 2.25 -16.03
CA VAL A 174 1.28 2.53 -14.63
C VAL A 174 0.28 3.68 -14.63
N ILE A 175 -0.94 3.41 -14.16
CA ILE A 175 -1.96 4.45 -14.00
C ILE A 175 -1.92 4.93 -12.54
N GLY A 176 -1.59 6.23 -12.38
CA GLY A 176 -1.42 6.88 -11.09
C GLY A 176 0.02 6.80 -10.56
N ALA A 177 0.67 7.96 -10.42
CA ALA A 177 2.02 8.11 -9.86
C ALA A 177 2.02 8.69 -8.43
N GLY A 178 0.89 8.59 -7.72
CA GLY A 178 0.71 9.07 -6.35
C GLY A 178 1.35 8.16 -5.29
N GLY A 179 0.63 7.97 -4.18
CA GLY A 179 1.11 7.27 -2.98
C GLY A 179 1.58 5.83 -3.17
N LEU A 180 0.99 5.06 -4.09
CA LEU A 180 1.41 3.70 -4.45
C LEU A 180 2.29 3.71 -5.72
N GLY A 181 1.89 4.49 -6.71
CA GLY A 181 2.54 4.46 -8.02
C GLY A 181 4.02 4.84 -7.99
N HIS A 182 4.42 5.85 -7.19
CA HIS A 182 5.83 6.23 -7.08
C HIS A 182 6.71 5.09 -6.51
N ILE A 183 6.14 4.19 -5.70
CA ILE A 183 6.83 2.99 -5.19
C ILE A 183 6.81 1.89 -6.25
N GLY A 184 5.65 1.69 -6.92
CA GLY A 184 5.49 0.70 -7.98
C GLY A 184 6.46 0.91 -9.15
N ILE A 185 6.68 2.15 -9.56
CA ILE A 185 7.67 2.52 -10.60
C ILE A 185 9.08 2.06 -10.21
N GLN A 186 9.50 2.32 -8.97
CA GLN A 186 10.81 1.90 -8.47
C GLN A 186 10.92 0.36 -8.39
N CYS A 187 9.85 -0.32 -7.96
CA CYS A 187 9.81 -1.79 -7.95
C CYS A 187 9.89 -2.36 -9.37
N LEU A 188 9.16 -1.81 -10.34
CA LEU A 188 9.25 -2.19 -11.75
C LEU A 188 10.68 -2.02 -12.27
N ARG A 189 11.29 -0.87 -12.02
CA ARG A 189 12.68 -0.59 -12.46
C ARG A 189 13.69 -1.52 -11.82
N ALA A 190 13.48 -1.92 -10.56
CA ALA A 190 14.37 -2.81 -9.84
C ALA A 190 14.23 -4.29 -10.23
N LEU A 191 13.04 -4.72 -10.67
CA LEU A 191 12.69 -6.14 -10.81
C LEU A 191 12.42 -6.57 -12.26
N THR A 192 12.26 -5.61 -13.20
CA THR A 192 11.94 -5.93 -14.61
C THR A 192 12.78 -5.12 -15.59
N PRO A 193 13.02 -5.64 -16.80
CA PRO A 193 13.63 -4.88 -17.90
C PRO A 193 12.61 -4.17 -18.79
N ALA A 194 11.33 -4.12 -18.42
CA ALA A 194 10.25 -3.54 -19.20
C ALA A 194 10.38 -2.00 -19.29
N GLU A 195 9.88 -1.45 -20.38
CA GLU A 195 9.70 -0.01 -20.57
C GLU A 195 8.46 0.47 -19.78
N ILE A 196 8.64 1.51 -18.98
CA ILE A 196 7.62 2.00 -18.04
C ILE A 196 6.99 3.29 -18.57
N ILE A 197 5.70 3.21 -18.89
CA ILE A 197 4.87 4.36 -19.30
C ILE A 197 4.00 4.74 -18.08
N VAL A 198 4.06 5.99 -17.64
CA VAL A 198 3.29 6.47 -16.50
C VAL A 198 2.22 7.45 -16.95
N VAL A 199 0.97 7.20 -16.52
CA VAL A 199 -0.18 8.05 -16.82
C VAL A 199 -0.70 8.67 -15.52
N ASP A 200 -0.68 10.00 -15.41
CA ASP A 200 -1.18 10.74 -14.24
C ASP A 200 -1.63 12.15 -14.65
N PRO A 201 -2.70 12.73 -14.07
CA PRO A 201 -3.11 14.10 -14.36
C PRO A 201 -2.19 15.17 -13.76
N SER A 202 -1.34 14.83 -12.79
CA SER A 202 -0.48 15.76 -12.06
C SER A 202 0.91 15.85 -12.69
N GLU A 203 1.26 17.00 -13.26
CA GLU A 203 2.62 17.27 -13.75
C GLU A 203 3.70 17.03 -12.67
N ARG A 204 3.39 17.35 -11.41
CA ARG A 204 4.29 17.13 -10.29
C ARG A 204 4.52 15.63 -10.01
N ALA A 205 3.47 14.80 -10.12
CA ALA A 205 3.58 13.36 -9.98
C ALA A 205 4.37 12.75 -11.16
N LEU A 206 4.15 13.24 -12.38
CA LEU A 206 4.89 12.82 -13.56
C LEU A 206 6.37 13.22 -13.49
N ALA A 207 6.70 14.41 -12.99
CA ALA A 207 8.09 14.81 -12.76
C ALA A 207 8.80 13.87 -11.78
N LEU A 208 8.15 13.52 -10.66
CA LEU A 208 8.68 12.53 -9.73
C LEU A 208 8.82 11.14 -10.38
N ALA A 209 7.85 10.72 -11.19
CA ALA A 209 7.92 9.44 -11.90
C ALA A 209 9.15 9.35 -12.81
N ALA A 210 9.48 10.43 -13.52
CA ALA A 210 10.68 10.52 -14.36
C ALA A 210 11.97 10.36 -13.53
N GLU A 211 12.06 11.05 -12.38
CA GLU A 211 13.22 10.93 -11.46
C GLU A 211 13.37 9.50 -10.92
N LEU A 212 12.26 8.79 -10.73
CA LEU A 212 12.23 7.43 -10.21
C LEU A 212 12.42 6.35 -11.27
N GLY A 213 12.61 6.75 -12.53
CA GLY A 213 13.01 5.86 -13.62
C GLY A 213 11.88 5.42 -14.54
N ALA A 214 10.77 6.15 -14.63
CA ALA A 214 9.81 5.98 -15.72
C ALA A 214 10.46 6.40 -17.06
N ASP A 215 10.14 5.67 -18.12
CA ASP A 215 10.69 5.96 -19.46
C ASP A 215 9.83 7.01 -20.19
N HIS A 216 8.50 6.95 -20.02
CA HIS A 216 7.56 7.88 -20.62
C HIS A 216 6.56 8.41 -19.59
N MET A 217 6.32 9.70 -19.62
CA MET A 217 5.34 10.41 -18.81
C MET A 217 4.22 10.93 -19.70
N VAL A 218 2.99 10.54 -19.39
CA VAL A 218 1.79 10.86 -20.17
C VAL A 218 0.78 11.55 -19.28
N THR A 219 0.38 12.76 -19.64
CA THR A 219 -0.66 13.48 -18.90
C THR A 219 -2.03 12.88 -19.17
N ALA A 220 -2.79 12.61 -18.11
CA ALA A 220 -4.17 12.13 -18.22
C ALA A 220 -5.13 13.32 -18.47
N ASP A 221 -5.12 13.85 -19.68
CA ASP A 221 -5.89 15.02 -20.13
C ASP A 221 -6.95 14.71 -21.23
N GLY A 222 -7.12 13.42 -21.54
CA GLY A 222 -7.96 12.91 -22.61
C GLY A 222 -7.19 12.38 -23.82
N SER A 223 -5.90 12.73 -23.97
CA SER A 223 -5.03 12.27 -25.07
C SER A 223 -4.21 11.02 -24.74
N GLN A 224 -4.25 10.54 -23.48
CA GLN A 224 -3.41 9.46 -23.00
C GLN A 224 -3.54 8.15 -23.81
N ARG A 225 -4.76 7.84 -24.31
CA ARG A 225 -4.99 6.63 -25.13
C ARG A 225 -4.23 6.67 -26.44
N GLU A 226 -4.24 7.83 -27.13
CA GLU A 226 -3.56 8.04 -28.42
C GLU A 226 -2.05 8.02 -28.22
N ILE A 227 -1.55 8.71 -27.17
CA ILE A 227 -0.11 8.78 -26.88
C ILE A 227 0.43 7.38 -26.53
N VAL A 228 -0.30 6.59 -25.70
CA VAL A 228 0.12 5.21 -25.39
C VAL A 228 0.03 4.31 -26.62
N ALA A 229 -0.95 4.50 -27.51
CA ALA A 229 -1.01 3.77 -28.77
C ALA A 229 0.22 4.06 -29.63
N ASP A 230 0.63 5.33 -29.77
CA ASP A 230 1.84 5.70 -30.50
C ASP A 230 3.11 5.11 -29.88
N LEU A 231 3.24 5.15 -28.53
CA LEU A 231 4.38 4.57 -27.82
C LEU A 231 4.43 3.03 -27.90
N THR A 232 3.33 2.38 -28.27
CA THR A 232 3.21 0.92 -28.37
C THR A 232 2.99 0.43 -29.82
N ASP A 233 3.30 1.25 -30.80
CA ASP A 233 3.14 0.94 -32.23
C ASP A 233 1.70 0.50 -32.60
N GLY A 234 0.70 1.01 -31.89
CA GLY A 234 -0.72 0.66 -32.04
C GLY A 234 -1.13 -0.67 -31.42
N HIS A 235 -0.21 -1.40 -30.79
CA HIS A 235 -0.49 -2.73 -30.21
C HIS A 235 -1.04 -2.69 -28.79
N GLY A 236 -0.77 -1.62 -28.02
CA GLY A 236 -1.05 -1.53 -26.59
C GLY A 236 0.03 -2.20 -25.72
N ALA A 237 -0.05 -2.00 -24.41
CA ALA A 237 0.93 -2.48 -23.43
C ALA A 237 0.66 -3.94 -23.00
N GLU A 238 1.70 -4.68 -22.66
CA GLU A 238 1.63 -6.04 -22.09
C GLU A 238 0.89 -6.08 -20.78
N ALA A 239 1.11 -5.07 -19.94
CA ALA A 239 0.50 -4.97 -18.63
C ALA A 239 0.01 -3.54 -18.33
N ILE A 240 -1.12 -3.46 -17.67
CA ILE A 240 -1.60 -2.23 -17.01
C ILE A 240 -1.55 -2.49 -15.50
N ILE A 241 -0.91 -1.60 -14.75
CA ILE A 241 -0.91 -1.61 -13.29
C ILE A 241 -1.68 -0.37 -12.83
N ASP A 242 -2.92 -0.58 -12.36
CA ASP A 242 -3.83 0.51 -12.03
C ASP A 242 -3.87 0.74 -10.51
N PHE A 243 -3.22 1.80 -10.05
CA PHE A 243 -3.24 2.26 -8.66
C PHE A 243 -4.38 3.24 -8.35
N VAL A 244 -5.24 3.54 -9.32
CA VAL A 244 -6.33 4.54 -9.21
C VAL A 244 -7.70 3.86 -9.08
N GLY A 245 -8.12 3.07 -10.06
CA GLY A 245 -9.40 2.33 -10.06
C GLY A 245 -10.65 3.20 -10.03
N GLU A 246 -10.55 4.48 -10.38
CA GLU A 246 -11.63 5.47 -10.40
C GLU A 246 -11.41 6.54 -11.47
N ARG A 247 -12.43 7.40 -11.73
CA ARG A 247 -12.34 8.57 -12.63
C ARG A 247 -11.96 8.21 -14.07
N GLY A 248 -12.48 7.09 -14.56
CA GLY A 248 -12.25 6.62 -15.92
C GLY A 248 -10.91 5.90 -16.14
N ALA A 249 -10.10 5.70 -15.10
CA ALA A 249 -8.82 5.00 -15.19
C ALA A 249 -8.97 3.58 -15.74
N ILE A 250 -10.03 2.88 -15.34
CA ILE A 250 -10.31 1.51 -15.79
C ILE A 250 -10.60 1.49 -17.30
N GLU A 251 -11.44 2.39 -17.78
CA GLU A 251 -11.78 2.48 -19.20
C GLU A 251 -10.55 2.84 -20.05
N ASP A 252 -9.73 3.79 -19.59
CA ASP A 252 -8.48 4.16 -20.24
C ASP A 252 -7.50 2.98 -20.29
N GLY A 253 -7.32 2.27 -19.18
CA GLY A 253 -6.44 1.12 -19.12
C GLY A 253 -6.89 -0.03 -20.04
N ILE A 254 -8.22 -0.29 -20.15
CA ILE A 254 -8.78 -1.26 -21.08
C ILE A 254 -8.50 -0.84 -22.54
N ALA A 255 -8.49 0.47 -22.84
CA ALA A 255 -8.17 0.97 -24.16
C ALA A 255 -6.65 0.90 -24.49
N MET A 256 -5.80 1.02 -23.48
CA MET A 256 -4.33 1.02 -23.63
C MET A 256 -3.70 -0.38 -23.57
N ILE A 257 -4.42 -1.42 -23.13
CA ILE A 257 -3.90 -2.79 -23.04
C ILE A 257 -3.94 -3.49 -24.40
N ARG A 258 -2.91 -4.30 -24.70
CA ARG A 258 -2.89 -5.13 -25.92
C ARG A 258 -3.84 -6.32 -25.84
N ASN A 259 -4.06 -6.99 -26.97
CA ASN A 259 -4.66 -8.33 -26.97
C ASN A 259 -3.76 -9.31 -26.21
N ALA A 260 -4.37 -10.24 -25.47
CA ALA A 260 -3.72 -11.14 -24.52
C ALA A 260 -2.89 -10.39 -23.44
N GLY A 261 -3.30 -9.17 -23.09
CA GLY A 261 -2.67 -8.35 -22.07
C GLY A 261 -3.25 -8.60 -20.66
N PHE A 262 -2.55 -8.09 -19.66
CA PHE A 262 -2.87 -8.33 -18.25
C PHE A 262 -3.16 -7.01 -17.53
N TYR A 263 -4.36 -6.87 -16.99
CA TYR A 263 -4.79 -5.72 -16.21
C TYR A 263 -4.74 -6.04 -14.73
N TYR A 264 -3.83 -5.42 -14.00
CA TYR A 264 -3.68 -5.55 -12.56
C TYR A 264 -4.49 -4.45 -11.85
N VAL A 265 -5.53 -4.88 -11.12
CA VAL A 265 -6.45 -3.98 -10.40
C VAL A 265 -5.96 -3.84 -8.97
N ILE A 266 -5.57 -2.64 -8.56
CA ILE A 266 -5.08 -2.30 -7.22
C ILE A 266 -5.93 -1.19 -6.61
N GLY A 267 -6.07 -0.07 -7.30
CA GLY A 267 -6.99 1.00 -6.93
C GLY A 267 -8.44 0.54 -7.00
N TYR A 268 -9.33 1.19 -6.27
CA TYR A 268 -10.76 0.86 -6.27
C TYR A 268 -11.62 2.12 -6.08
N GLY A 269 -12.81 2.09 -6.66
CA GLY A 269 -13.79 3.18 -6.61
C GLY A 269 -14.88 3.00 -7.67
N GLU A 270 -14.55 2.43 -8.84
CA GLU A 270 -15.47 2.18 -9.93
C GLU A 270 -15.61 0.68 -10.24
N ASN A 271 -16.54 0.36 -11.11
CA ASN A 271 -16.78 -1.01 -11.60
C ASN A 271 -15.96 -1.26 -12.88
N ILE A 272 -15.53 -2.49 -13.08
CA ILE A 272 -15.03 -2.94 -14.39
C ILE A 272 -16.24 -3.21 -15.27
N ASP A 273 -16.49 -2.35 -16.24
CA ASP A 273 -17.59 -2.49 -17.20
C ASP A 273 -17.04 -2.76 -18.60
N ILE A 274 -17.02 -4.02 -18.98
CA ILE A 274 -16.57 -4.48 -20.30
C ILE A 274 -17.46 -5.60 -20.80
N PRO A 275 -17.94 -5.56 -22.06
CA PRO A 275 -18.66 -6.66 -22.66
C PRO A 275 -17.84 -7.96 -22.64
N THR A 276 -18.46 -9.08 -22.27
CA THR A 276 -17.76 -10.37 -22.22
C THR A 276 -17.15 -10.78 -23.55
N ILE A 277 -17.78 -10.39 -24.67
CA ILE A 277 -17.25 -10.65 -26.02
C ILE A 277 -15.88 -9.96 -26.23
N ASP A 278 -15.69 -8.76 -25.68
CA ASP A 278 -14.42 -8.03 -25.80
C ASP A 278 -13.33 -8.70 -24.94
N VAL A 279 -13.68 -9.20 -23.76
CA VAL A 279 -12.75 -10.01 -22.93
C VAL A 279 -12.31 -11.25 -23.69
N ILE A 280 -13.27 -11.99 -24.31
CA ILE A 280 -13.01 -13.24 -25.04
C ILE A 280 -12.20 -12.98 -26.32
N SER A 281 -12.63 -12.01 -27.14
CA SER A 281 -12.00 -11.77 -28.44
C SER A 281 -10.60 -11.18 -28.33
N ARG A 282 -10.33 -10.44 -27.25
CA ARG A 282 -9.01 -9.87 -26.95
C ARG A 282 -8.20 -10.69 -25.98
N GLU A 283 -8.77 -11.74 -25.37
CA GLU A 283 -8.14 -12.58 -24.32
C GLU A 283 -7.54 -11.76 -23.15
N ILE A 284 -8.20 -10.67 -22.74
CA ILE A 284 -7.71 -9.82 -21.64
C ILE A 284 -7.90 -10.53 -20.31
N SER A 285 -6.88 -10.46 -19.46
CA SER A 285 -6.91 -10.99 -18.09
C SER A 285 -6.99 -9.87 -17.06
N PHE A 286 -8.01 -9.90 -16.19
CA PHE A 286 -8.10 -9.01 -15.03
C PHE A 286 -7.61 -9.73 -13.79
N ILE A 287 -6.67 -9.13 -13.06
CA ILE A 287 -6.00 -9.71 -11.90
C ILE A 287 -6.14 -8.76 -10.71
N GLY A 288 -6.97 -9.14 -9.73
CA GLY A 288 -7.11 -8.41 -8.47
C GLY A 288 -5.85 -8.55 -7.60
N ASN A 289 -5.53 -7.48 -6.87
CA ASN A 289 -4.39 -7.43 -5.96
C ASN A 289 -4.85 -6.93 -4.59
N LEU A 290 -4.56 -7.71 -3.55
CA LEU A 290 -4.86 -7.35 -2.17
C LEU A 290 -3.56 -7.29 -1.39
N VAL A 291 -3.14 -6.08 -1.00
CA VAL A 291 -1.98 -5.85 -0.15
C VAL A 291 -0.78 -6.70 -0.62
N GLY A 292 -0.32 -7.67 0.16
CA GLY A 292 0.76 -8.59 -0.21
C GLY A 292 1.12 -9.54 0.92
N THR A 293 2.06 -10.44 0.66
CA THR A 293 2.53 -11.44 1.60
C THR A 293 3.61 -10.89 2.53
N TYR A 294 3.84 -11.56 3.66
CA TYR A 294 4.99 -11.28 4.51
C TYR A 294 6.33 -11.33 3.74
N ASN A 295 6.45 -12.27 2.80
CA ASN A 295 7.65 -12.41 1.97
C ASN A 295 7.83 -11.21 1.03
N ASP A 296 6.74 -10.66 0.48
CA ASP A 296 6.82 -9.46 -0.36
C ASP A 296 7.33 -8.26 0.44
N LEU A 297 6.85 -8.10 1.70
CA LEU A 297 7.36 -7.06 2.58
C LEU A 297 8.85 -7.24 2.90
N HIS A 298 9.29 -8.45 3.17
CA HIS A 298 10.69 -8.76 3.44
C HIS A 298 11.58 -8.44 2.22
N GLU A 299 11.15 -8.80 1.01
CA GLU A 299 11.85 -8.48 -0.23
C GLU A 299 11.87 -6.96 -0.47
N LEU A 300 10.76 -6.27 -0.21
CA LEU A 300 10.69 -4.80 -0.31
C LEU A 300 11.70 -4.14 0.62
N MET A 301 11.81 -4.60 1.87
CA MET A 301 12.79 -4.08 2.82
C MET A 301 14.23 -4.33 2.34
N THR A 302 14.47 -5.44 1.65
CA THR A 302 15.78 -5.71 1.03
C THR A 302 16.08 -4.71 -0.09
N LEU A 303 15.11 -4.40 -0.96
CA LEU A 303 15.27 -3.38 -2.00
C LEU A 303 15.48 -1.98 -1.40
N THR A 304 14.76 -1.67 -0.33
CA THR A 304 14.88 -0.41 0.39
C THR A 304 16.28 -0.26 1.02
N ALA A 305 16.78 -1.30 1.67
CA ALA A 305 18.14 -1.33 2.24
C ALA A 305 19.24 -1.17 1.17
N GLN A 306 18.97 -1.61 -0.06
CA GLN A 306 19.86 -1.42 -1.22
C GLN A 306 19.72 -0.02 -1.87
N GLY A 307 18.83 0.84 -1.37
CA GLY A 307 18.55 2.16 -1.95
C GLY A 307 17.80 2.12 -3.29
N LYS A 308 17.22 0.98 -3.65
CA LYS A 308 16.46 0.82 -4.92
C LYS A 308 15.00 1.28 -4.80
N VAL A 309 14.47 1.32 -3.59
CA VAL A 309 13.14 1.83 -3.29
C VAL A 309 13.25 2.81 -2.12
N THR A 310 12.73 4.00 -2.32
CA THR A 310 12.68 5.08 -1.32
C THR A 310 11.30 5.68 -1.27
N LEU A 311 10.90 6.18 -0.10
CA LEU A 311 9.65 6.92 0.07
C LEU A 311 9.87 8.41 -0.12
N HIS A 312 8.94 9.06 -0.83
CA HIS A 312 8.77 10.50 -0.78
C HIS A 312 7.67 10.81 0.23
N THR A 313 7.99 11.56 1.28
CA THR A 313 7.09 11.72 2.43
C THR A 313 6.93 13.17 2.88
N THR A 314 5.76 13.47 3.44
CA THR A 314 5.49 14.66 4.24
C THR A 314 5.14 14.20 5.65
N THR A 315 5.85 14.68 6.67
CA THR A 315 5.63 14.27 8.06
C THR A 315 4.71 15.24 8.79
N TYR A 316 3.86 14.68 9.65
CA TYR A 316 2.96 15.41 10.55
C TYR A 316 3.08 14.85 11.96
N PRO A 317 2.99 15.67 13.02
CA PRO A 317 2.77 15.10 14.34
C PRO A 317 1.41 14.39 14.40
N LEU A 318 1.28 13.35 15.23
CA LEU A 318 0.03 12.58 15.35
C LEU A 318 -1.18 13.50 15.67
N GLU A 319 -0.97 14.55 16.43
CA GLU A 319 -1.97 15.56 16.80
C GLU A 319 -2.55 16.30 15.58
N ALA A 320 -1.79 16.39 14.48
CA ALA A 320 -2.21 17.04 13.24
C ALA A 320 -2.83 16.04 12.23
N ILE A 321 -3.31 14.89 12.68
CA ILE A 321 -3.87 13.84 11.80
C ILE A 321 -4.98 14.37 10.88
N ASN A 322 -5.86 15.23 11.38
CA ASN A 322 -6.96 15.76 10.57
C ASN A 322 -6.46 16.73 9.47
N ASP A 323 -5.38 17.47 9.72
CA ASP A 323 -4.73 18.29 8.70
C ASP A 323 -4.09 17.42 7.63
N ALA A 324 -3.41 16.34 8.04
CA ALA A 324 -2.81 15.36 7.13
C ALA A 324 -3.89 14.66 6.26
N MET A 325 -5.04 14.29 6.85
CA MET A 325 -6.18 13.73 6.11
C MET A 325 -6.77 14.74 5.12
N ALA A 326 -6.88 16.01 5.51
CA ALA A 326 -7.35 17.08 4.62
C ALA A 326 -6.37 17.33 3.46
N ASP A 327 -5.06 17.23 3.70
CA ASP A 327 -4.04 17.35 2.66
C ASP A 327 -4.07 16.18 1.69
N LEU A 328 -4.25 14.95 2.21
CA LEU A 328 -4.43 13.75 1.38
C LEU A 328 -5.69 13.85 0.52
N ASN A 329 -6.83 14.20 1.10
CA ASN A 329 -8.10 14.34 0.38
C ASN A 329 -8.05 15.43 -0.69
N GLY A 330 -7.35 16.53 -0.39
CA GLY A 330 -7.16 17.65 -1.32
C GLY A 330 -6.07 17.45 -2.37
N GLY A 331 -5.41 16.28 -2.42
CA GLY A 331 -4.34 15.99 -3.39
C GLY A 331 -3.08 16.85 -3.20
N ARG A 332 -2.89 17.42 -2.01
CA ARG A 332 -1.73 18.29 -1.71
C ARG A 332 -0.47 17.52 -1.34
N LEU A 333 -0.60 16.23 -0.97
CA LEU A 333 0.55 15.37 -0.66
C LEU A 333 1.29 14.95 -1.94
N GLN A 334 2.63 14.99 -1.89
CA GLN A 334 3.48 14.32 -2.86
C GLN A 334 4.05 13.06 -2.19
N GLY A 335 3.82 11.90 -2.79
CA GLY A 335 4.16 10.63 -2.16
C GLY A 335 3.23 10.29 -1.00
N ARG A 336 3.74 10.18 0.24
CA ARG A 336 2.98 9.68 1.40
C ARG A 336 2.97 10.67 2.57
N GLY A 337 1.83 10.77 3.26
CA GLY A 337 1.73 11.40 4.58
C GLY A 337 2.21 10.43 5.67
N ILE A 338 3.01 10.91 6.61
CA ILE A 338 3.53 10.10 7.71
C ILE A 338 3.22 10.80 9.04
N LEU A 339 2.54 10.09 9.93
CA LEU A 339 2.22 10.55 11.27
C LEU A 339 3.31 10.11 12.25
N ILE A 340 3.78 11.02 13.08
CA ILE A 340 4.82 10.79 14.07
C ILE A 340 4.22 11.00 15.47
N PRO A 341 4.07 9.94 16.30
CA PRO A 341 3.69 10.09 17.70
C PRO A 341 4.73 10.87 18.49
N ALA A 342 4.29 11.61 19.52
CA ALA A 342 5.20 12.41 20.38
C ALA A 342 6.21 11.55 21.16
N THR A 343 5.94 10.25 21.30
CA THR A 343 6.80 9.25 22.00
C THR A 343 7.80 8.58 21.07
N ALA A 344 7.85 8.97 19.79
CA ALA A 344 8.69 8.38 18.75
C ALA A 344 10.18 8.77 18.86
#